data_e3b874c899aad11e41ff49bb944168ae
#
_entry.id   e3b874c899aad11e41ff49bb944168ae
#
_cell.length_a   1.000
_cell.length_b   1.000
_cell.length_c   1.000
_cell.angle_alpha   90.00
_cell.angle_beta   90.00
_cell.angle_gamma   90.00
#
_symmetry.space_group_name_H-M   'P 1'
#
loop_
_entity.id
_entity.type
_entity.pdbx_description
1 polymer ?
#
loop_
_entity_poly.entity_id
_entity_poly.type
_entity_poly.pdbx_seq_one_letter_code
_entity_poly.pdbx_strand_id
1 'polypeptide(L)'
;MNEQLSNIEFIRKSVLQKRIIWTKHCLNRINQRDILILDVKTAINNGKIIEYYYEDYPYPSCLIVGKDTSGSVIHIVCGINKNSVYMITAYYPDNNEWEEDMKTRRKE
;
A
#
# COMPACT_ATOMS: atom_id res chain seq x y z
N MET A 1 25.32 14.79 -5.83
CA MET A 1 25.07 13.36 -5.85
C MET A 1 23.57 13.12 -5.73
N ASN A 2 23.00 12.41 -6.68
CA ASN A 2 21.58 12.11 -6.63
C ASN A 2 21.36 10.81 -5.90
N GLU A 3 20.81 10.91 -4.71
CA GLU A 3 20.38 9.72 -4.03
C GLU A 3 19.01 9.33 -4.56
N GLN A 4 18.93 8.12 -5.09
CA GLN A 4 17.65 7.57 -5.47
C GLN A 4 17.01 6.96 -4.24
N LEU A 5 15.83 7.46 -3.91
CA LEU A 5 15.05 6.86 -2.85
C LEU A 5 14.57 5.48 -3.30
N SER A 6 14.55 4.52 -2.39
CA SER A 6 13.85 3.27 -2.66
C SER A 6 12.35 3.58 -2.85
N ASN A 7 11.63 2.66 -3.46
CA ASN A 7 10.19 2.87 -3.71
C ASN A 7 9.42 3.09 -2.41
N ILE A 8 9.74 2.34 -1.37
CA ILE A 8 9.03 2.54 -0.09
C ILE A 8 9.35 3.90 0.54
N GLU A 9 10.60 4.35 0.42
CA GLU A 9 10.99 5.66 0.92
C GLU A 9 10.29 6.77 0.15
N PHE A 10 10.19 6.64 -1.18
CA PHE A 10 9.46 7.58 -2.02
C PHE A 10 7.98 7.64 -1.60
N ILE A 11 7.37 6.49 -1.36
CA ILE A 11 5.97 6.43 -0.92
C ILE A 11 5.79 7.10 0.43
N ARG A 12 6.67 6.81 1.40
CA ARG A 12 6.63 7.44 2.72
C ARG A 12 6.79 8.95 2.63
N LYS A 13 7.73 9.41 1.82
CA LYS A 13 7.95 10.84 1.62
C LYS A 13 6.73 11.50 1.00
N SER A 14 6.10 10.83 0.04
CA SER A 14 4.89 11.34 -0.60
C SER A 14 3.75 11.49 0.40
N VAL A 15 3.62 10.54 1.33
CA VAL A 15 2.64 10.63 2.41
C VAL A 15 2.90 11.87 3.27
N LEU A 16 4.15 12.06 3.70
CA LEU A 16 4.52 13.20 4.54
C LEU A 16 4.29 14.54 3.84
N GLN A 17 4.56 14.60 2.54
CA GLN A 17 4.43 15.83 1.76
C GLN A 17 3.04 16.01 1.16
N LYS A 18 2.09 15.16 1.53
CA LYS A 18 0.71 15.21 1.05
C LYS A 18 0.60 15.11 -0.47
N ARG A 19 1.50 14.36 -1.08
CA ARG A 19 1.47 14.09 -2.53
C ARG A 19 0.85 12.74 -2.82
N ILE A 20 -0.22 12.43 -2.12
CA ILE A 20 -0.99 11.21 -2.27
C ILE A 20 -2.29 11.54 -2.99
N ILE A 21 -2.60 10.76 -3.99
CA ILE A 21 -3.88 10.84 -4.68
C ILE A 21 -4.74 9.66 -4.21
N TRP A 22 -5.82 9.99 -3.52
CA TRP A 22 -6.78 8.99 -3.04
C TRP A 22 -7.83 8.82 -4.12
N THR A 23 -7.79 7.69 -4.83
CA THR A 23 -8.79 7.44 -5.85
C THR A 23 -10.16 7.25 -5.20
N LYS A 24 -11.21 7.61 -5.94
CA LYS A 24 -12.58 7.42 -5.46
C LYS A 24 -12.84 5.96 -5.14
N HIS A 25 -12.34 5.06 -5.98
CA HIS A 25 -12.48 3.62 -5.76
C HIS A 25 -11.84 3.19 -4.44
N CYS A 26 -10.63 3.69 -4.17
CA CYS A 26 -9.92 3.37 -2.92
C CYS A 26 -10.71 3.87 -1.71
N LEU A 27 -11.18 5.13 -1.75
CA LEU A 27 -11.94 5.70 -0.64
C LEU A 27 -13.21 4.90 -0.36
N ASN A 28 -13.91 4.47 -1.42
CA ASN A 28 -15.11 3.65 -1.26
C ASN A 28 -14.77 2.30 -0.63
N ARG A 29 -13.69 1.66 -1.06
CA ARG A 29 -13.29 0.35 -0.55
C ARG A 29 -12.88 0.40 0.91
N ILE A 30 -12.03 1.36 1.28
CA ILE A 30 -11.60 1.45 2.67
C ILE A 30 -12.76 1.80 3.59
N ASN A 31 -13.68 2.63 3.12
CA ASN A 31 -14.88 2.95 3.90
C ASN A 31 -15.74 1.70 4.12
N GLN A 32 -15.95 0.89 3.08
CA GLN A 32 -16.72 -0.35 3.19
C GLN A 32 -16.07 -1.36 4.13
N ARG A 33 -14.76 -1.29 4.29
CA ARG A 33 -13.97 -2.23 5.09
C ARG A 33 -13.62 -1.69 6.47
N ASP A 34 -14.16 -0.54 6.84
CA ASP A 34 -13.88 0.13 8.11
C ASP A 34 -12.37 0.42 8.30
N ILE A 35 -11.68 0.71 7.21
CA ILE A 35 -10.29 1.10 7.24
C ILE A 35 -10.21 2.62 7.23
N LEU A 36 -9.47 3.19 8.18
CA LEU A 36 -9.28 4.64 8.25
C LEU A 36 -8.10 5.06 7.38
N ILE A 37 -8.14 6.30 6.89
CA ILE A 37 -6.99 6.88 6.18
C ILE A 37 -5.76 6.82 7.07
N LEU A 38 -5.90 7.06 8.36
CA LEU A 38 -4.80 6.96 9.32
C LEU A 38 -4.22 5.55 9.38
N ASP A 39 -5.06 4.51 9.26
CA ASP A 39 -4.60 3.13 9.22
C ASP A 39 -3.67 2.89 8.03
N VAL A 40 -4.06 3.41 6.86
CA VAL A 40 -3.24 3.28 5.63
C VAL A 40 -1.90 4.00 5.81
N LYS A 41 -1.92 5.21 6.29
CA LYS A 41 -0.69 5.99 6.51
C LYS A 41 0.22 5.33 7.53
N THR A 42 -0.33 4.82 8.61
CA THR A 42 0.43 4.12 9.65
C THR A 42 1.09 2.87 9.08
N ALA A 43 0.34 2.08 8.31
CA ALA A 43 0.87 0.85 7.71
C ALA A 43 1.96 1.13 6.69
N ILE A 44 1.84 2.20 5.91
CA ILE A 44 2.91 2.59 4.98
C ILE A 44 4.18 2.95 5.74
N ASN A 45 4.04 3.65 6.86
CA ASN A 45 5.19 4.09 7.64
C ASN A 45 5.95 2.93 8.28
N ASN A 46 5.26 1.87 8.69
CA ASN A 46 5.90 0.72 9.32
C ASN A 46 6.05 -0.49 8.42
N GLY A 47 5.56 -0.40 7.18
CA GLY A 47 5.46 -1.54 6.29
C GLY A 47 6.61 -1.71 5.33
N LYS A 48 6.46 -2.68 4.44
CA LYS A 48 7.43 -2.95 3.39
C LYS A 48 6.72 -3.43 2.14
N ILE A 49 7.36 -3.26 0.99
CA ILE A 49 6.84 -3.74 -0.29
C ILE A 49 7.16 -5.22 -0.40
N ILE A 50 6.16 -6.03 -0.73
CA ILE A 50 6.29 -7.47 -0.88
C ILE A 50 6.06 -7.96 -2.31
N GLU A 51 5.35 -7.18 -3.13
CA GLU A 51 5.12 -7.52 -4.54
C GLU A 51 5.15 -6.27 -5.38
N TYR A 52 5.59 -6.43 -6.63
CA TYR A 52 5.58 -5.37 -7.63
C TYR A 52 4.75 -5.81 -8.82
N TYR A 53 3.97 -4.89 -9.36
CA TYR A 53 3.13 -5.10 -10.54
C TYR A 53 3.57 -4.12 -11.62
N TYR A 54 4.68 -4.46 -12.28
CA TYR A 54 5.34 -3.55 -13.23
C TYR A 54 4.51 -3.25 -14.46
N GLU A 55 3.60 -4.15 -14.82
CA GLU A 55 2.76 -4.00 -15.99
C GLU A 55 1.41 -3.37 -15.73
N ASP A 56 1.14 -2.97 -14.49
CA ASP A 56 -0.11 -2.29 -14.17
C ASP A 56 -0.22 -0.98 -14.93
N TYR A 57 -1.44 -0.68 -15.34
CA TYR A 57 -1.77 0.50 -16.10
C TYR A 57 -2.73 1.39 -15.29
N PRO A 58 -2.60 2.70 -15.35
CA PRO A 58 -1.65 3.50 -16.15
C PRO A 58 -0.24 3.62 -15.56
N TYR A 59 -0.02 3.18 -14.34
CA TYR A 59 1.29 3.25 -13.70
C TYR A 59 1.63 1.92 -13.04
N PRO A 60 2.91 1.60 -12.95
CA PRO A 60 3.33 0.46 -12.13
C PRO A 60 2.78 0.61 -10.71
N SER A 61 2.48 -0.50 -10.08
CA SER A 61 1.99 -0.51 -8.71
C SER A 61 2.77 -1.50 -7.85
N CYS A 62 2.55 -1.44 -6.56
CA CYS A 62 3.18 -2.35 -5.63
C CYS A 62 2.22 -2.68 -4.48
N LEU A 63 2.51 -3.77 -3.81
CA LEU A 63 1.77 -4.22 -2.65
C LEU A 63 2.63 -4.00 -1.40
N ILE A 64 2.09 -3.25 -0.46
CA ILE A 64 2.75 -2.98 0.83
C ILE A 64 2.03 -3.78 1.91
N VAL A 65 2.80 -4.46 2.75
CA VAL A 65 2.28 -5.05 3.98
C VAL A 65 2.76 -4.21 5.16
N GLY A 66 1.84 -3.84 6.02
CA GLY A 66 2.14 -3.09 7.22
C GLY A 66 1.13 -3.39 8.30
N LYS A 67 1.18 -2.63 9.39
CA LYS A 67 0.23 -2.77 10.48
C LYS A 67 -0.56 -1.48 10.64
N ASP A 68 -1.86 -1.63 10.84
CA ASP A 68 -2.75 -0.48 11.06
C ASP A 68 -2.57 0.08 12.48
N THR A 69 -3.42 1.03 12.85
CA THR A 69 -3.34 1.69 14.16
C THR A 69 -3.61 0.76 15.32
N SER A 70 -4.26 -0.37 15.06
CA SER A 70 -4.55 -1.40 16.08
C SER A 70 -3.51 -2.53 16.10
N GLY A 71 -2.51 -2.47 15.20
CA GLY A 71 -1.52 -3.52 15.10
C GLY A 71 -1.92 -4.70 14.22
N SER A 72 -3.03 -4.59 13.50
CA SER A 72 -3.49 -5.63 12.58
C SER A 72 -2.77 -5.50 11.24
N VAL A 73 -2.43 -6.64 10.63
CA VAL A 73 -1.78 -6.64 9.32
C VAL A 73 -2.75 -6.15 8.25
N ILE A 74 -2.31 -5.20 7.46
CA ILE A 74 -3.10 -4.63 6.37
C ILE A 74 -2.25 -4.61 5.10
N HIS A 75 -2.89 -4.84 3.97
CA HIS A 75 -2.27 -4.75 2.65
C HIS A 75 -2.74 -3.48 1.95
N ILE A 76 -1.80 -2.80 1.30
CA ILE A 76 -2.06 -1.55 0.58
C ILE A 76 -1.46 -1.66 -0.81
N VAL A 77 -2.27 -1.36 -1.83
CA VAL A 77 -1.81 -1.32 -3.22
C VAL A 77 -1.68 0.14 -3.64
N CYS A 78 -0.49 0.51 -4.08
CA CYS A 78 -0.17 1.87 -4.52
C CYS A 78 0.35 1.86 -5.93
N GLY A 79 -0.11 2.83 -6.73
CA GLY A 79 0.50 3.12 -8.03
C GLY A 79 1.53 4.23 -7.87
N ILE A 80 2.63 4.15 -8.61
CA ILE A 80 3.71 5.12 -8.52
C ILE A 80 3.87 5.84 -9.84
N ASN A 81 3.65 7.15 -9.82
CA ASN A 81 3.99 8.05 -10.92
C ASN A 81 5.20 8.88 -10.51
N LYS A 82 5.77 9.64 -11.45
CA LYS A 82 7.00 10.42 -11.21
C LYS A 82 6.98 11.26 -9.94
N ASN A 83 5.85 11.92 -9.68
CA ASN A 83 5.74 12.90 -8.60
C ASN A 83 4.63 12.58 -7.61
N SER A 84 3.91 11.50 -7.80
CA SER A 84 2.72 11.21 -7.02
C SER A 84 2.57 9.75 -6.74
N VAL A 85 1.87 9.44 -5.67
CA VAL A 85 1.50 8.08 -5.32
C VAL A 85 -0.03 8.00 -5.32
N TYR A 86 -0.57 7.02 -6.01
CA TYR A 86 -2.00 6.76 -6.10
C TYR A 86 -2.35 5.64 -5.14
N MET A 87 -3.29 5.87 -4.25
CA MET A 87 -3.83 4.81 -3.42
C MET A 87 -4.89 4.07 -4.22
N ILE A 88 -4.61 2.82 -4.56
CA ILE A 88 -5.49 2.01 -5.40
C ILE A 88 -6.49 1.27 -4.54
N THR A 89 -6.02 0.59 -3.50
CA THR A 89 -6.90 -0.09 -2.56
C THR A 89 -6.14 -0.46 -1.28
N ALA A 90 -6.89 -0.82 -0.26
CA ALA A 90 -6.36 -1.39 0.98
C ALA A 90 -7.34 -2.43 1.50
N TYR A 91 -6.82 -3.49 2.10
CA TYR A 91 -7.65 -4.57 2.63
C TYR A 91 -6.90 -5.34 3.71
N TYR A 92 -7.65 -6.07 4.53
CA TYR A 92 -7.05 -7.01 5.45
C TYR A 92 -6.85 -8.33 4.73
N PRO A 93 -5.62 -8.89 4.72
CA PRO A 93 -5.35 -10.10 3.95
C PRO A 93 -6.11 -11.30 4.49
N ASP A 94 -6.53 -12.17 3.58
CA ASP A 94 -7.32 -13.37 3.88
C ASP A 94 -6.39 -14.57 4.04
N ASN A 95 -6.61 -15.36 5.08
CA ASN A 95 -5.86 -16.58 5.35
C ASN A 95 -5.99 -17.62 4.22
N ASN A 96 -7.03 -17.54 3.41
CA ASN A 96 -7.20 -18.44 2.27
C ASN A 96 -6.26 -18.12 1.11
N GLU A 97 -5.80 -16.88 1.02
CA GLU A 97 -4.93 -16.42 -0.07
C GLU A 97 -3.47 -16.27 0.37
N TRP A 98 -3.24 -16.06 1.66
CA TRP A 98 -1.93 -15.75 2.20
C TRP A 98 -1.54 -16.74 3.30
N GLU A 99 -0.24 -17.03 3.38
CA GLU A 99 0.31 -17.82 4.48
C GLU A 99 0.14 -17.07 5.80
N GLU A 100 0.45 -17.73 6.93
CA GLU A 100 0.29 -17.13 8.25
C GLU A 100 1.07 -15.82 8.42
N ASP A 101 2.18 -15.65 7.69
CA ASP A 101 2.97 -14.42 7.73
C ASP A 101 2.29 -13.25 7.03
N MET A 102 1.22 -13.50 6.29
CA MET A 102 0.46 -12.50 5.51
C MET A 102 1.30 -11.78 4.46
N LYS A 103 2.42 -12.35 4.08
CA LYS A 103 3.36 -11.80 3.09
C LYS A 103 3.59 -12.73 1.92
N THR A 104 3.37 -14.02 2.13
CA THR A 104 3.61 -15.06 1.13
C THR A 104 2.28 -15.60 0.65
N ARG A 105 2.09 -15.62 -0.67
CA ARG A 105 0.86 -16.17 -1.24
C ARG A 105 0.83 -17.67 -1.02
N ARG A 106 -0.34 -18.19 -0.68
CA ARG A 106 -0.53 -19.63 -0.57
C ARG A 106 -0.42 -20.27 -1.95
N LYS A 107 0.25 -21.40 -1.99
CA LYS A 107 0.31 -22.23 -3.20
C LYS A 107 -0.87 -23.16 -3.20
N GLU A 108 -1.45 -23.33 -4.35
CA GLU A 108 -2.52 -24.32 -4.55
C GLU A 108 -1.96 -25.72 -4.57
#